data_5f35f11151b70fdf4118bdb801173f3b
#
_entry.id   5f35f11151b70fdf4118bdb801173f3b
#
_cell.length_a   1.000
_cell.length_b   1.000
_cell.length_c   1.000
_cell.angle_alpha   90.00
_cell.angle_beta   90.00
_cell.angle_gamma   90.00
#
_symmetry.space_group_name_H-M   'P 1'
#
loop_
_entity.id
_entity.type
_entity.pdbx_description
1 polymer ?
#
loop_
_entity_poly.entity_id
_entity_poly.type
_entity_poly.pdbx_seq_one_letter_code
_entity_poly.pdbx_strand_id
1 'polypeptide(L)'
;MILVRVTVVGEKDVSTFSQVFEYSDESFDTVFAPSVSRIKEKLTAGLRINTNECLALYCDYIVSQLRNKISSRSIEHEVRTLLSPNNVMFGVPETLGKIIIQAELNKGIQDYMTVIEPITIPRYVMNPRE
;
A
#
# COMPACT_ATOMS: atom_id res chain seq x y z
N MET A 1 2.74 15.61 13.16
CA MET A 1 3.56 14.39 12.93
C MET A 1 2.69 13.31 12.32
N ILE A 2 3.16 12.74 11.25
CA ILE A 2 2.50 11.62 10.59
C ILE A 2 3.40 10.40 10.74
N LEU A 3 2.89 9.38 11.39
CA LEU A 3 3.64 8.14 11.58
C LEU A 3 2.78 7.00 11.06
N VAL A 4 3.30 6.24 10.11
CA VAL A 4 2.59 5.10 9.56
C VAL A 4 3.50 3.88 9.66
N ARG A 5 3.00 2.86 10.33
CA ARG A 5 3.68 1.56 10.39
C ARG A 5 2.93 0.58 9.51
N VAL A 6 3.65 -0.03 8.59
CA VAL A 6 3.09 -1.03 7.69
C VAL A 6 3.75 -2.37 8.01
N THR A 7 2.94 -3.34 8.39
CA THR A 7 3.41 -4.71 8.61
C THR A 7 2.95 -5.55 7.44
N VAL A 8 3.88 -6.24 6.81
CA VAL A 8 3.59 -7.04 5.62
C VAL A 8 3.71 -8.51 5.97
N VAL A 9 2.68 -9.27 5.66
CA VAL A 9 2.68 -10.72 5.85
C VAL A 9 2.53 -11.35 4.46
N GLY A 10 3.55 -12.08 4.03
CA GLY A 10 3.53 -12.74 2.73
C GLY A 10 2.66 -14.00 2.77
N GLU A 11 2.39 -14.53 1.59
CA GLU A 11 1.66 -15.78 1.46
C GLU A 11 2.59 -16.95 1.72
N LYS A 12 2.04 -18.02 2.27
CA LYS A 12 2.71 -19.34 2.37
C LYS A 12 4.16 -19.25 2.82
N ASP A 13 4.36 -18.75 4.01
CA ASP A 13 5.70 -18.71 4.63
C ASP A 13 6.69 -17.73 4.00
N VAL A 14 6.22 -16.86 3.13
CA VAL A 14 7.04 -15.74 2.69
C VAL A 14 7.27 -14.84 3.91
N SER A 15 8.44 -14.28 4.00
CA SER A 15 8.84 -13.56 5.20
C SER A 15 7.91 -12.40 5.54
N THR A 16 7.78 -12.18 6.85
CA THR A 16 7.02 -11.06 7.40
C THR A 16 8.01 -9.95 7.74
N PHE A 17 7.66 -8.71 7.44
CA PHE A 17 8.51 -7.58 7.82
C PHE A 17 7.66 -6.36 8.09
N SER A 18 8.25 -5.38 8.77
CA SER A 18 7.59 -4.11 9.06
C SER A 18 8.42 -2.96 8.53
N GLN A 19 7.76 -1.92 8.09
CA GLN A 19 8.40 -0.70 7.64
C GLN A 19 7.66 0.48 8.26
N VAL A 20 8.42 1.49 8.72
CA VAL A 20 7.85 2.68 9.35
C VAL A 20 8.17 3.89 8.50
N PHE A 21 7.12 4.65 8.20
CA PHE A 21 7.25 5.95 7.54
C PHE A 21 6.93 7.00 8.59
N GLU A 22 7.87 7.89 8.85
CA GLU A 22 7.70 8.92 9.86
C GLU A 22 8.07 10.27 9.27
N TYR A 23 7.10 11.17 9.23
CA TYR A 23 7.30 12.50 8.65
C TYR A 23 6.59 13.54 9.49
N SER A 24 7.14 14.75 9.54
CA SER A 24 6.37 15.89 10.02
C SER A 24 5.27 16.14 8.99
N ASP A 25 4.23 16.89 9.40
CA ASP A 25 3.14 17.19 8.47
C ASP A 25 3.65 17.88 7.22
N GLU A 26 4.60 18.81 7.39
CA GLU A 26 5.18 19.53 6.27
C GLU A 26 6.02 18.60 5.38
N SER A 27 6.86 17.76 6.00
CA SER A 27 7.72 16.86 5.25
C SER A 27 6.94 15.82 4.47
N PHE A 28 5.80 15.40 5.01
CA PHE A 28 4.95 14.48 4.27
C PHE A 28 4.53 15.08 2.94
N ASP A 29 4.13 16.36 2.96
CA ASP A 29 3.64 17.01 1.76
C ASP A 29 4.77 17.47 0.83
N THR A 30 5.96 17.82 1.38
CA THR A 30 7.04 18.39 0.57
C THR A 30 8.10 17.38 0.14
N VAL A 31 8.22 16.26 0.84
CA VAL A 31 9.24 15.24 0.55
C VAL A 31 8.60 13.93 0.14
N PHE A 32 7.70 13.41 0.96
CA PHE A 32 7.13 12.08 0.69
C PHE A 32 6.18 12.09 -0.49
N ALA A 33 5.21 12.99 -0.51
CA ALA A 33 4.23 13.03 -1.59
C ALA A 33 4.87 13.24 -2.97
N PRO A 34 5.86 14.12 -3.13
CA PRO A 34 6.55 14.23 -4.42
C PRO A 34 7.27 12.95 -4.84
N SER A 35 7.80 12.18 -3.88
CA SER A 35 8.45 10.91 -4.22
C SER A 35 7.43 9.90 -4.72
N VAL A 36 6.22 9.93 -4.17
CA VAL A 36 5.14 9.07 -4.63
C VAL A 36 4.69 9.47 -6.03
N SER A 37 4.73 10.77 -6.34
CA SER A 37 4.39 11.23 -7.69
C SER A 37 5.31 10.60 -8.73
N ARG A 38 6.58 10.41 -8.41
CA ARG A 38 7.50 9.75 -9.34
C ARG A 38 7.13 8.29 -9.55
N ILE A 39 6.62 7.62 -8.50
CA ILE A 39 6.14 6.25 -8.63
C ILE A 39 4.94 6.19 -9.56
N LYS A 40 4.03 7.15 -9.43
CA LYS A 40 2.86 7.24 -10.30
C LYS A 40 3.25 7.49 -11.75
N GLU A 41 4.31 8.27 -11.96
CA GLU A 41 4.82 8.49 -13.32
C GLU A 41 5.33 7.19 -13.93
N LYS A 42 6.00 6.35 -13.15
CA LYS A 42 6.44 5.04 -13.63
C LYS A 42 5.25 4.20 -14.07
N LEU A 43 4.19 4.19 -13.26
CA LEU A 43 2.99 3.43 -13.60
C LEU A 43 2.34 3.94 -14.88
N THR A 44 2.27 5.24 -15.04
CA THR A 44 1.72 5.84 -16.26
C THR A 44 2.54 5.48 -17.48
N ALA A 45 3.86 5.35 -17.31
CA ALA A 45 4.75 4.96 -18.39
C ALA A 45 4.76 3.45 -18.67
N GLY A 46 3.96 2.68 -17.93
CA GLY A 46 3.89 1.24 -18.12
C GLY A 46 4.99 0.46 -17.43
N LEU A 47 5.74 1.09 -16.56
CA LEU A 47 6.81 0.42 -15.82
C LEU A 47 6.24 -0.29 -14.60
N ARG A 48 6.88 -1.39 -14.22
CA ARG A 48 6.46 -2.15 -13.03
C ARG A 48 7.20 -1.65 -11.81
N ILE A 49 6.53 -1.63 -10.68
CA ILE A 49 7.13 -1.12 -9.43
C ILE A 49 7.41 -2.27 -8.47
N ASN A 50 8.34 -2.02 -7.54
CA ASN A 50 8.75 -3.02 -6.56
C ASN A 50 7.93 -2.92 -5.28
N THR A 51 8.21 -3.83 -4.33
CA THR A 51 7.44 -3.91 -3.08
C THR A 51 7.50 -2.59 -2.30
N ASN A 52 8.67 -1.99 -2.16
CA ASN A 52 8.81 -0.75 -1.39
C ASN A 52 8.03 0.40 -2.04
N GLU A 53 8.04 0.45 -3.37
CA GLU A 53 7.28 1.46 -4.09
C GLU A 53 5.77 1.25 -3.89
N CYS A 54 5.33 0.00 -3.87
CA CYS A 54 3.94 -0.31 -3.58
C CYS A 54 3.54 0.17 -2.19
N LEU A 55 4.38 -0.10 -1.19
CA LEU A 55 4.10 0.31 0.18
C LEU A 55 4.03 1.82 0.31
N ALA A 56 4.94 2.53 -0.36
CA ALA A 56 4.90 3.99 -0.35
C ALA A 56 3.61 4.52 -0.98
N LEU A 57 3.18 3.91 -2.07
CA LEU A 57 1.95 4.30 -2.75
C LEU A 57 0.73 4.08 -1.85
N TYR A 58 0.65 2.91 -1.20
CA TYR A 58 -0.44 2.63 -0.27
C TYR A 58 -0.43 3.58 0.91
N CYS A 59 0.73 3.86 1.47
CA CYS A 59 0.86 4.76 2.60
C CYS A 59 0.34 6.16 2.24
N ASP A 60 0.77 6.69 1.10
CA ASP A 60 0.32 7.99 0.64
C ASP A 60 -1.20 8.02 0.45
N TYR A 61 -1.75 7.01 -0.20
CA TYR A 61 -3.18 6.95 -0.45
C TYR A 61 -3.96 6.92 0.86
N ILE A 62 -3.57 6.03 1.77
CA ILE A 62 -4.29 5.85 3.01
C ILE A 62 -4.22 7.09 3.89
N VAL A 63 -3.04 7.70 4.03
CA VAL A 63 -2.91 8.91 4.81
C VAL A 63 -3.77 10.03 4.22
N SER A 64 -3.75 10.19 2.90
CA SER A 64 -4.54 11.22 2.24
C SER A 64 -6.04 11.03 2.49
N GLN A 65 -6.50 9.78 2.43
CA GLN A 65 -7.91 9.50 2.66
C GLN A 65 -8.31 9.68 4.12
N LEU A 66 -7.45 9.27 5.05
CA LEU A 66 -7.71 9.47 6.48
C LEU A 66 -7.74 10.96 6.81
N ARG A 67 -6.87 11.75 6.20
CA ARG A 67 -6.90 13.20 6.39
C ARG A 67 -8.20 13.82 5.91
N ASN A 68 -8.81 13.22 4.89
CA ASN A 68 -10.09 13.67 4.36
C ASN A 68 -11.28 13.02 5.09
N LYS A 69 -11.00 12.32 6.17
CA LYS A 69 -12.02 11.69 7.03
C LYS A 69 -12.88 10.66 6.30
N ILE A 70 -12.29 9.99 5.32
CA ILE A 70 -12.94 8.88 4.63
C ILE A 70 -12.94 7.66 5.56
N SER A 71 -14.02 6.88 5.57
CA SER A 71 -14.12 5.73 6.46
C SER A 71 -13.10 4.64 6.11
N SER A 72 -12.65 3.91 7.13
CA SER A 72 -11.70 2.82 6.92
C SER A 72 -12.23 1.76 5.96
N ARG A 73 -13.53 1.50 6.01
CA ARG A 73 -14.15 0.52 5.11
C ARG A 73 -14.02 0.95 3.66
N SER A 74 -14.27 2.21 3.36
CA SER A 74 -14.15 2.72 1.99
C SER A 74 -12.71 2.69 1.53
N ILE A 75 -11.78 3.05 2.40
CA ILE A 75 -10.35 3.03 2.08
C ILE A 75 -9.91 1.61 1.77
N GLU A 76 -10.31 0.65 2.61
CA GLU A 76 -9.93 -0.76 2.42
C GLU A 76 -10.42 -1.28 1.08
N HIS A 77 -11.64 -0.92 0.71
CA HIS A 77 -12.19 -1.33 -0.57
C HIS A 77 -11.40 -0.72 -1.74
N GLU A 78 -11.13 0.57 -1.68
CA GLU A 78 -10.45 1.29 -2.77
C GLU A 78 -8.99 0.88 -2.91
N VAL A 79 -8.32 0.57 -1.81
CA VAL A 79 -6.92 0.17 -1.86
C VAL A 79 -6.71 -1.02 -2.79
N ARG A 80 -7.67 -1.94 -2.83
CA ARG A 80 -7.55 -3.12 -3.69
C ARG A 80 -7.67 -2.80 -5.16
N THR A 81 -8.09 -1.58 -5.51
CA THR A 81 -8.22 -1.16 -6.91
C THR A 81 -7.02 -0.37 -7.40
N LEU A 82 -6.07 -0.04 -6.51
CA LEU A 82 -4.94 0.82 -6.89
C LEU A 82 -3.96 0.15 -7.83
N LEU A 83 -3.67 -1.11 -7.62
CA LEU A 83 -2.66 -1.83 -8.39
C LEU A 83 -3.19 -3.18 -8.84
N SER A 84 -2.77 -3.58 -10.03
CA SER A 84 -3.04 -4.92 -10.56
C SER A 84 -1.71 -5.66 -10.68
N PRO A 85 -1.74 -6.98 -10.91
CA PRO A 85 -0.49 -7.73 -11.11
C PRO A 85 0.37 -7.19 -12.25
N ASN A 86 -0.24 -6.51 -13.22
CA ASN A 86 0.51 -5.96 -14.34
C ASN A 86 1.29 -4.71 -14.00
N ASN A 87 1.00 -4.10 -12.85
CA ASN A 87 1.67 -2.87 -12.42
C ASN A 87 2.91 -3.13 -11.59
N VAL A 88 3.14 -4.38 -11.17
CA VAL A 88 4.18 -4.68 -10.19
C VAL A 88 5.13 -5.74 -10.70
N MET A 89 6.31 -5.78 -10.10
CA MET A 89 7.33 -6.75 -10.46
C MET A 89 6.91 -8.14 -10.03
N PHE A 90 7.51 -9.15 -10.65
CA PHE A 90 7.23 -10.55 -10.36
C PHE A 90 7.48 -10.83 -8.86
N GLY A 91 6.55 -11.53 -8.24
CA GLY A 91 6.67 -11.91 -6.84
C GLY A 91 6.10 -10.90 -5.85
N VAL A 92 5.83 -9.67 -6.29
CA VAL A 92 5.29 -8.65 -5.38
C VAL A 92 3.91 -9.01 -4.83
N PRO A 93 2.95 -9.50 -5.65
CA PRO A 93 1.64 -9.83 -5.10
C PRO A 93 1.70 -10.89 -4.00
N GLU A 94 2.58 -11.88 -4.15
CA GLU A 94 2.74 -12.93 -3.14
C GLU A 94 3.40 -12.41 -1.88
N THR A 95 4.32 -11.45 -2.03
CA THR A 95 4.97 -10.81 -0.88
C THR A 95 3.97 -9.97 -0.10
N LEU A 96 3.01 -9.36 -0.78
CA LEU A 96 1.99 -8.53 -0.16
C LEU A 96 0.69 -9.32 0.06
N GLY A 97 0.78 -10.47 0.72
CA GLY A 97 -0.40 -11.28 1.01
C GLY A 97 -1.39 -10.55 1.89
N LYS A 98 -0.89 -9.85 2.92
CA LYS A 98 -1.71 -9.06 3.83
C LYS A 98 -0.87 -7.89 4.31
N ILE A 99 -1.45 -6.71 4.39
CA ILE A 99 -0.78 -5.57 4.98
C ILE A 99 -1.61 -5.06 6.16
N ILE A 100 -0.92 -4.71 7.23
CA ILE A 100 -1.54 -4.17 8.44
C ILE A 100 -0.97 -2.79 8.63
N ILE A 101 -1.84 -1.80 8.65
CA ILE A 101 -1.42 -0.41 8.69
C ILE A 101 -1.89 0.25 9.96
N GLN A 102 -0.97 0.87 10.68
CA GLN A 102 -1.25 1.64 11.88
C GLN A 102 -0.79 3.06 11.60
N ALA A 103 -1.73 3.98 11.59
CA ALA A 103 -1.43 5.37 11.29
C ALA A 103 -1.75 6.26 12.48
N GLU A 104 -0.81 7.14 12.81
CA GLU A 104 -1.00 8.14 13.86
C GLU A 104 -0.87 9.49 13.18
N LEU A 105 -1.99 10.20 13.04
CA LEU A 105 -2.05 11.44 12.27
C LEU A 105 -2.20 12.68 13.13
N ASN A 106 -2.88 12.61 14.26
CA ASN A 106 -3.15 13.77 15.08
C ASN A 106 -3.01 13.43 16.56
N LYS A 107 -1.97 13.94 17.20
CA LYS A 107 -1.85 13.96 18.67
C LYS A 107 -2.27 12.66 19.37
N GLY A 108 -1.78 11.55 18.88
CA GLY A 108 -2.03 10.27 19.52
C GLY A 108 -3.24 9.51 19.01
N ILE A 109 -3.98 10.05 18.07
CA ILE A 109 -5.08 9.30 17.46
C ILE A 109 -4.49 8.27 16.53
N GLN A 110 -4.81 6.99 16.76
CA GLN A 110 -4.35 5.90 15.91
C GLN A 110 -5.49 5.34 15.10
N ASP A 111 -5.26 5.26 13.80
CA ASP A 111 -6.15 4.55 12.91
C ASP A 111 -5.51 3.20 12.59
N TYR A 112 -6.34 2.19 12.46
CA TYR A 112 -5.87 0.82 12.25
C TYR A 112 -6.63 0.20 11.10
N MET A 113 -5.91 -0.48 10.22
CA MET A 113 -6.51 -1.07 9.04
C MET A 113 -5.75 -2.32 8.63
N THR A 114 -6.49 -3.33 8.20
CA THR A 114 -5.92 -4.54 7.64
C THR A 114 -6.46 -4.72 6.23
N VAL A 115 -5.57 -4.91 5.28
CA VAL A 115 -5.98 -5.18 3.89
C VAL A 115 -5.43 -6.55 3.50
N ILE A 116 -6.32 -7.44 3.09
CA ILE A 116 -5.97 -8.79 2.65
C ILE A 116 -5.94 -8.78 1.13
N GLU A 117 -4.86 -9.32 0.56
CA GLU A 117 -4.66 -9.38 -0.88
C GLU A 117 -4.84 -8.00 -1.53
N PRO A 118 -3.97 -7.02 -1.19
CA PRO A 118 -4.10 -5.69 -1.80
C PRO A 118 -3.95 -5.72 -3.31
N ILE A 119 -3.26 -6.72 -3.84
CA ILE A 119 -3.16 -6.94 -5.28
C ILE A 119 -3.79 -8.30 -5.57
N THR A 120 -4.96 -8.27 -6.21
CA THR A 120 -5.70 -9.49 -6.47
C THR A 120 -5.11 -10.25 -7.66
N ILE A 121 -4.81 -11.52 -7.45
CA ILE A 121 -4.29 -12.40 -8.51
C ILE A 121 -5.48 -13.14 -9.11
N PRO A 122 -5.65 -13.09 -10.45
CA PRO A 122 -6.76 -13.82 -11.08
C PRO A 122 -6.56 -15.31 -10.94
N ARG A 123 -7.35 -15.95 -10.10
CA ARG A 123 -7.16 -17.37 -9.81
C ARG A 123 -7.84 -18.29 -10.81
N TYR A 124 -8.84 -17.79 -11.49
CA TYR A 124 -9.55 -18.60 -12.46
C TYR A 124 -8.65 -19.03 -13.63
N VAL A 125 -7.64 -18.23 -13.96
CA VAL A 125 -6.74 -18.56 -15.06
C VAL A 125 -5.80 -19.69 -14.69
N MET A 126 -5.77 -20.07 -13.44
CA MET A 126 -4.89 -21.14 -12.98
C MET A 126 -5.58 -22.48 -13.02
N ASN A 127 -6.83 -22.52 -13.41
CA ASN A 127 -7.57 -23.75 -13.49
C ASN A 127 -7.51 -24.24 -14.93
N PRO A 128 -6.70 -25.20 -15.18
CA PRO A 128 -6.54 -25.63 -16.54
C PRO A 128 -7.67 -26.46 -16.93
N ARG A 129 -8.34 -26.53 -17.17
CA ARG A 129 -9.11 -27.37 -17.67
C ARG A 129 -9.07 -27.73 -18.77
N GLU A 130 -8.76 -27.14 -18.47
CA GLU A 130 -8.65 -27.13 -19.36
C GLU A 130 -8.16 -27.26 -19.88
#